data_00e006f3fffac4aedc338fadc4555093
#
_entry.id   00e006f3fffac4aedc338fadc4555093
#
_cell.length_a   1.000
_cell.length_b   1.000
_cell.length_c   1.000
_cell.angle_alpha   90.00
_cell.angle_beta   90.00
_cell.angle_gamma   90.00
#
_symmetry.space_group_name_H-M   'P 1'
#
loop_
_entity.id
_entity.type
_entity.pdbx_description
1 polymer ?
#
loop_
_entity_poly.entity_id
_entity_poly.type
_entity_poly.pdbx_seq_one_letter_code
_entity_poly.pdbx_strand_id
1 'polypeptide(L)'
;AWQSRAYVLGDDKDNNLHMRGAEDVANSITSATGGNLLLHKSYWDAYKRTYTATGYSYPQSTRVLQRAMREGALLFDYVGHGSPDQVSHARVLVKDDFSGNQTSSLPLWILASCKISPYDTPQSDIGRAALFNPNGGAVAVLCASRSVFADRNVELNTRFCRFLLEKSSQPATFGEALLKAKTALITSNTDATIN
;
A
#
# COMPACT_ATOMS: atom_id res chain seq x y z
N ALA A 1 -7.98 17.97 7.60
CA ALA A 1 -6.94 18.10 6.60
C ALA A 1 -6.53 16.71 6.11
N TRP A 2 -5.98 16.57 4.89
CA TRP A 2 -5.59 15.29 4.29
C TRP A 2 -4.51 14.56 5.09
N GLN A 3 -3.63 15.28 5.77
CA GLN A 3 -2.54 14.73 6.61
C GLN A 3 -3.02 13.94 7.84
N SER A 4 -4.29 14.06 8.22
CA SER A 4 -4.88 13.29 9.32
C SER A 4 -5.64 12.04 8.87
N ARG A 5 -5.59 11.71 7.57
CA ARG A 5 -6.28 10.55 6.97
C ARG A 5 -5.27 9.52 6.47
N ALA A 6 -5.58 8.24 6.70
CA ALA A 6 -4.89 7.11 6.09
C ALA A 6 -5.90 6.09 5.57
N TYR A 7 -5.53 5.38 4.54
CA TYR A 7 -6.32 4.30 3.94
C TYR A 7 -5.55 2.99 4.03
N VAL A 8 -6.17 1.95 4.56
CA VAL A 8 -5.66 0.58 4.52
C VAL A 8 -6.58 -0.25 3.64
N LEU A 9 -5.98 -0.89 2.65
CA LEU A 9 -6.64 -1.56 1.54
C LEU A 9 -6.29 -3.04 1.58
N GLY A 10 -7.30 -3.92 1.48
CA GLY A 10 -7.09 -5.37 1.52
C GLY A 10 -7.73 -6.07 0.34
N ASP A 11 -6.93 -6.94 -0.32
CA ASP A 11 -7.41 -7.78 -1.41
C ASP A 11 -8.29 -8.90 -0.90
N ASP A 12 -9.24 -9.34 -1.73
CA ASP A 12 -10.10 -10.49 -1.45
C ASP A 12 -9.42 -11.84 -1.78
N LYS A 13 -10.13 -12.93 -1.56
CA LYS A 13 -9.69 -14.32 -1.79
C LYS A 13 -8.61 -14.83 -0.83
N ASP A 14 -7.94 -15.90 -1.22
CA ASP A 14 -6.85 -16.57 -0.48
C ASP A 14 -7.19 -16.82 1.00
N ASN A 15 -8.43 -17.26 1.25
CA ASN A 15 -8.96 -17.48 2.61
C ASN A 15 -8.79 -16.25 3.52
N ASN A 16 -8.99 -15.06 2.98
CA ASN A 16 -8.85 -13.78 3.67
C ASN A 16 -7.42 -13.46 4.13
N LEU A 17 -6.40 -14.08 3.54
CA LEU A 17 -5.00 -13.88 3.92
C LEU A 17 -4.62 -12.40 3.86
N HIS A 18 -4.90 -11.75 2.74
CA HIS A 18 -4.54 -10.36 2.53
C HIS A 18 -5.38 -9.38 3.37
N MET A 19 -6.66 -9.68 3.58
CA MET A 19 -7.50 -8.86 4.47
C MET A 19 -7.04 -8.95 5.93
N ARG A 20 -6.64 -10.13 6.40
CA ARG A 20 -6.03 -10.27 7.74
C ARG A 20 -4.72 -9.49 7.83
N GLY A 21 -3.85 -9.60 6.83
CA GLY A 21 -2.62 -8.81 6.78
C GLY A 21 -2.87 -7.30 6.77
N ALA A 22 -3.87 -6.83 6.03
CA ALA A 22 -4.30 -5.43 6.03
C ALA A 22 -4.83 -5.00 7.42
N GLU A 23 -5.54 -5.90 8.12
CA GLU A 23 -6.02 -5.64 9.48
C GLU A 23 -4.85 -5.54 10.48
N ASP A 24 -3.83 -6.39 10.35
CA ASP A 24 -2.61 -6.33 11.18
C ASP A 24 -1.88 -4.98 10.98
N VAL A 25 -1.77 -4.52 9.74
CA VAL A 25 -1.22 -3.20 9.41
C VAL A 25 -2.07 -2.08 10.00
N ALA A 26 -3.41 -2.15 9.85
CA ALA A 26 -4.33 -1.16 10.40
C ALA A 26 -4.21 -1.04 11.92
N ASN A 27 -4.09 -2.17 12.62
CA ASN A 27 -3.90 -2.23 14.06
C ASN A 27 -2.55 -1.64 14.48
N SER A 28 -1.49 -1.91 13.70
CA SER A 28 -0.16 -1.34 13.95
C SER A 28 -0.17 0.19 13.79
N ILE A 29 -0.80 0.72 12.74
CA ILE A 29 -0.95 2.16 12.51
C ILE A 29 -1.73 2.80 13.66
N THR A 30 -2.86 2.21 14.04
CA THR A 30 -3.69 2.72 15.14
C THR A 30 -2.91 2.78 16.45
N SER A 31 -2.17 1.71 16.78
CA SER A 31 -1.34 1.62 17.97
C SER A 31 -0.21 2.67 17.95
N ALA A 32 0.53 2.76 16.85
CA ALA A 32 1.66 3.67 16.70
C ALA A 32 1.25 5.15 16.80
N THR A 33 0.08 5.50 16.27
CA THR A 33 -0.44 6.87 16.30
C THR A 33 -1.26 7.21 17.55
N GLY A 34 -1.56 6.21 18.39
CA GLY A 34 -2.47 6.37 19.52
C GLY A 34 -3.88 6.79 19.09
N GLY A 35 -4.33 6.34 17.91
CA GLY A 35 -5.64 6.65 17.34
C GLY A 35 -5.81 8.07 16.80
N ASN A 36 -4.75 8.87 16.70
CA ASN A 36 -4.84 10.26 16.22
C ASN A 36 -4.94 10.40 14.68
N LEU A 37 -4.85 9.28 13.95
CA LEU A 37 -5.00 9.24 12.50
C LEU A 37 -6.37 8.65 12.16
N LEU A 38 -7.16 9.35 11.35
CA LEU A 38 -8.43 8.84 10.84
C LEU A 38 -8.13 7.75 9.81
N LEU A 39 -8.35 6.50 10.23
CA LEU A 39 -8.06 5.33 9.43
C LEU A 39 -9.30 4.84 8.70
N HIS A 40 -9.25 4.84 7.36
CA HIS A 40 -10.26 4.27 6.49
C HIS A 40 -9.82 2.88 6.03
N LYS A 41 -10.64 1.86 6.32
CA LYS A 41 -10.42 0.50 5.83
C LYS A 41 -11.27 0.26 4.60
N SER A 42 -10.66 -0.24 3.52
CA SER A 42 -11.34 -0.57 2.27
C SER A 42 -10.90 -1.96 1.82
N TYR A 43 -11.68 -2.96 2.21
CA TYR A 43 -11.47 -4.36 1.85
C TYR A 43 -12.47 -4.73 0.76
N TRP A 44 -11.99 -5.42 -0.29
CA TRP A 44 -12.78 -5.60 -1.51
C TRP A 44 -14.07 -6.38 -1.29
N ASP A 45 -14.10 -7.34 -0.37
CA ASP A 45 -15.28 -8.14 -0.05
C ASP A 45 -16.45 -7.35 0.56
N ALA A 46 -16.19 -6.15 1.11
CA ALA A 46 -17.23 -5.24 1.57
C ALA A 46 -18.03 -4.58 0.43
N TYR A 47 -17.56 -4.74 -0.83
CA TYR A 47 -18.18 -4.13 -1.99
C TYR A 47 -18.86 -5.16 -2.89
N LYS A 48 -19.90 -4.72 -3.62
CA LYS A 48 -20.58 -5.58 -4.58
C LYS A 48 -19.64 -5.94 -5.73
N ARG A 49 -19.40 -7.24 -5.90
CA ARG A 49 -18.67 -7.80 -7.04
C ARG A 49 -19.51 -7.72 -8.31
N THR A 50 -18.90 -7.31 -9.40
CA THR A 50 -19.46 -7.30 -10.74
C THR A 50 -18.66 -8.22 -11.63
N TYR A 51 -19.31 -9.16 -12.31
CA TYR A 51 -18.65 -10.07 -13.25
C TYR A 51 -18.55 -9.44 -14.63
N THR A 52 -17.43 -9.70 -15.30
CA THR A 52 -17.11 -9.22 -16.64
C THR A 52 -16.66 -10.40 -17.50
N ALA A 53 -16.54 -10.20 -18.82
CA ALA A 53 -16.03 -11.26 -19.72
C ALA A 53 -14.61 -11.72 -19.39
N THR A 54 -13.79 -10.88 -18.74
CA THR A 54 -12.39 -11.15 -18.40
C THR A 54 -12.17 -11.45 -16.91
N GLY A 55 -13.23 -11.58 -16.13
CA GLY A 55 -13.12 -11.85 -14.68
C GLY A 55 -14.17 -11.12 -13.86
N TYR A 56 -13.75 -10.44 -12.82
CA TYR A 56 -14.64 -9.67 -11.94
C TYR A 56 -13.95 -8.36 -11.52
N SER A 57 -14.75 -7.42 -11.04
CA SER A 57 -14.32 -6.11 -10.59
C SER A 57 -15.14 -5.62 -9.39
N TYR A 58 -14.68 -4.57 -8.75
CA TYR A 58 -15.35 -3.85 -7.66
C TYR A 58 -15.53 -2.36 -8.01
N PRO A 59 -16.46 -1.99 -8.91
CA PRO A 59 -16.55 -0.63 -9.44
C PRO A 59 -16.80 0.43 -8.36
N GLN A 60 -17.48 0.07 -7.27
CA GLN A 60 -17.71 0.99 -6.16
C GLN A 60 -16.39 1.25 -5.39
N SER A 61 -15.61 0.22 -5.11
CA SER A 61 -14.30 0.37 -4.46
C SER A 61 -13.37 1.25 -5.31
N THR A 62 -13.28 0.99 -6.62
CA THR A 62 -12.50 1.81 -7.56
C THR A 62 -12.88 3.28 -7.46
N ARG A 63 -14.18 3.62 -7.53
CA ARG A 63 -14.64 5.02 -7.42
C ARG A 63 -14.30 5.66 -6.07
N VAL A 64 -14.45 4.92 -4.97
CA VAL A 64 -14.11 5.40 -3.62
C VAL A 64 -12.63 5.72 -3.54
N LEU A 65 -11.77 4.84 -4.06
CA LEU A 65 -10.31 5.04 -4.00
C LEU A 65 -9.83 6.15 -4.93
N GLN A 66 -10.33 6.21 -6.16
CA GLN A 66 -10.02 7.32 -7.08
C GLN A 66 -10.42 8.68 -6.48
N ARG A 67 -11.55 8.73 -5.77
CA ARG A 67 -11.95 9.93 -5.03
C ARG A 67 -10.99 10.23 -3.89
N ALA A 68 -10.65 9.22 -3.07
CA ALA A 68 -9.70 9.37 -1.97
C ALA A 68 -8.32 9.86 -2.43
N MET A 69 -7.83 9.36 -3.57
CA MET A 69 -6.58 9.80 -4.18
C MET A 69 -6.61 11.29 -4.57
N ARG A 70 -7.72 11.77 -5.12
CA ARG A 70 -7.90 13.20 -5.45
C ARG A 70 -8.03 14.09 -4.21
N GLU A 71 -8.77 13.63 -3.19
CA GLU A 71 -8.94 14.35 -1.92
C GLU A 71 -7.68 14.35 -1.05
N GLY A 72 -6.79 13.39 -1.27
CA GLY A 72 -5.54 13.21 -0.58
C GLY A 72 -5.64 12.53 0.78
N ALA A 73 -4.55 11.90 1.17
CA ALA A 73 -4.32 11.30 2.47
C ALA A 73 -2.82 11.37 2.79
N LEU A 74 -2.47 11.16 4.06
CA LEU A 74 -1.08 10.99 4.47
C LEU A 74 -0.50 9.70 3.90
N LEU A 75 -1.29 8.63 3.94
CA LEU A 75 -0.87 7.27 3.64
C LEU A 75 -1.98 6.50 2.92
N PHE A 76 -1.60 5.77 1.88
CA PHE A 76 -2.34 4.63 1.34
C PHE A 76 -1.49 3.38 1.51
N ASP A 77 -2.03 2.36 2.14
CA ASP A 77 -1.37 1.09 2.41
C ASP A 77 -2.21 -0.04 1.83
N TYR A 78 -1.66 -0.80 0.92
CA TYR A 78 -2.32 -1.91 0.25
C TYR A 78 -1.62 -3.22 0.54
N VAL A 79 -2.40 -4.23 0.90
CA VAL A 79 -1.95 -5.62 1.08
C VAL A 79 -2.73 -6.52 0.13
N GLY A 80 -2.04 -7.17 -0.81
CA GLY A 80 -2.71 -8.02 -1.79
C GLY A 80 -1.87 -8.42 -2.98
N HIS A 81 -2.55 -8.91 -4.02
CA HIS A 81 -1.95 -9.23 -5.31
C HIS A 81 -1.69 -7.98 -6.14
N GLY A 82 -0.70 -8.04 -7.03
CA GLY A 82 -0.43 -6.94 -7.94
C GLY A 82 0.52 -7.31 -9.07
N SER A 83 0.66 -6.37 -9.96
CA SER A 83 1.60 -6.40 -11.07
C SER A 83 2.05 -4.98 -11.41
N PRO A 84 2.98 -4.78 -12.35
CA PRO A 84 3.36 -3.44 -12.78
C PRO A 84 2.22 -2.55 -13.24
N ASP A 85 1.13 -3.14 -13.71
CA ASP A 85 0.02 -2.42 -14.34
C ASP A 85 -1.27 -2.35 -13.50
N GLN A 86 -1.37 -3.14 -12.42
CA GLN A 86 -2.62 -3.21 -11.66
C GLN A 86 -2.43 -3.61 -10.20
N VAL A 87 -3.28 -3.06 -9.37
CA VAL A 87 -3.53 -3.44 -7.97
C VAL A 87 -4.70 -4.41 -7.96
N SER A 88 -4.51 -5.60 -7.40
CA SER A 88 -5.46 -6.69 -7.36
C SER A 88 -5.73 -7.36 -8.71
N HIS A 89 -6.08 -8.64 -8.70
CA HIS A 89 -6.63 -9.34 -9.88
C HIS A 89 -7.94 -8.72 -10.37
N ALA A 90 -8.70 -8.10 -9.46
CA ALA A 90 -9.93 -7.36 -9.77
C ALA A 90 -9.68 -5.99 -10.41
N ARG A 91 -8.41 -5.58 -10.62
CA ARG A 91 -8.02 -4.30 -11.23
C ARG A 91 -8.68 -3.10 -10.54
N VAL A 92 -8.69 -3.10 -9.21
CA VAL A 92 -9.36 -2.05 -8.42
C VAL A 92 -8.73 -0.69 -8.66
N LEU A 93 -7.40 -0.65 -8.79
CA LEU A 93 -6.66 0.48 -9.36
C LEU A 93 -5.73 -0.05 -10.45
N VAL A 94 -5.50 0.75 -11.47
CA VAL A 94 -4.56 0.47 -12.56
C VAL A 94 -3.52 1.59 -12.66
N LYS A 95 -2.44 1.34 -13.39
CA LYS A 95 -1.35 2.29 -13.57
C LYS A 95 -1.83 3.69 -14.00
N ASP A 96 -2.85 3.74 -14.85
CA ASP A 96 -3.40 5.00 -15.36
C ASP A 96 -4.10 5.82 -14.26
N ASP A 97 -4.62 5.18 -13.20
CA ASP A 97 -5.13 5.89 -12.03
C ASP A 97 -4.05 6.66 -11.29
N PHE A 98 -2.83 6.17 -11.28
CA PHE A 98 -1.68 6.83 -10.66
C PHE A 98 -1.11 7.94 -11.54
N SER A 99 -0.92 7.67 -12.83
CA SER A 99 -0.39 8.66 -13.78
C SER A 99 -1.37 9.80 -14.06
N GLY A 100 -2.67 9.53 -14.03
CA GLY A 100 -3.75 10.50 -14.28
C GLY A 100 -4.27 11.22 -13.03
N ASN A 101 -3.82 10.84 -11.82
CA ASN A 101 -4.29 11.48 -10.60
C ASN A 101 -3.84 12.93 -10.51
N GLN A 102 -4.77 13.82 -10.16
CA GLN A 102 -4.51 15.24 -9.97
C GLN A 102 -4.77 15.60 -8.51
N THR A 103 -3.70 15.91 -7.78
CA THR A 103 -3.75 16.31 -6.37
C THR A 103 -2.50 17.06 -5.96
N SER A 104 -2.63 18.03 -5.09
CA SER A 104 -1.50 18.68 -4.40
C SER A 104 -1.12 17.98 -3.09
N SER A 105 -1.89 16.99 -2.67
CA SER A 105 -1.71 16.25 -1.41
C SER A 105 -1.02 14.92 -1.71
N LEU A 106 0.31 14.94 -1.76
CA LEU A 106 1.13 13.79 -2.14
C LEU A 106 1.25 12.79 -0.98
N PRO A 107 0.58 11.62 -1.05
CA PRO A 107 0.65 10.60 0.00
C PRO A 107 1.96 9.81 -0.07
N LEU A 108 2.25 9.10 1.03
CA LEU A 108 3.06 7.89 0.98
C LEU A 108 2.18 6.75 0.44
N TRP A 109 2.64 6.04 -0.59
CA TRP A 109 2.05 4.76 -1.01
C TRP A 109 2.90 3.60 -0.51
N ILE A 110 2.27 2.66 0.20
CA ILE A 110 2.82 1.35 0.51
C ILE A 110 2.00 0.32 -0.28
N LEU A 111 2.69 -0.42 -1.15
CA LEU A 111 2.08 -1.43 -2.00
C LEU A 111 2.72 -2.79 -1.65
N ALA A 112 2.22 -3.39 -0.55
CA ALA A 112 2.66 -4.69 -0.05
C ALA A 112 2.14 -5.81 -0.96
N SER A 113 2.73 -5.89 -2.15
CA SER A 113 2.34 -6.77 -3.25
C SER A 113 3.54 -7.15 -4.10
N CYS A 114 3.40 -8.23 -4.90
CA CYS A 114 4.45 -8.70 -5.79
C CYS A 114 4.66 -7.77 -7.01
N LYS A 115 5.92 -7.56 -7.40
CA LYS A 115 6.32 -7.00 -8.72
C LYS A 115 5.62 -5.69 -9.11
N ILE A 116 5.29 -4.83 -8.17
CA ILE A 116 4.60 -3.56 -8.47
C ILE A 116 5.52 -2.59 -9.23
N SER A 117 6.81 -2.54 -8.87
CA SER A 117 7.76 -1.64 -9.53
C SER A 117 9.09 -2.36 -9.80
N PRO A 118 9.18 -3.15 -10.88
CA PRO A 118 10.43 -3.74 -11.33
C PRO A 118 11.29 -2.66 -12.00
N TYR A 119 11.93 -1.82 -11.21
CA TYR A 119 12.66 -0.61 -11.61
C TYR A 119 13.77 -0.82 -12.66
N ASP A 120 14.21 -2.05 -12.86
CA ASP A 120 15.24 -2.47 -13.83
C ASP A 120 14.66 -2.91 -15.18
N THR A 121 13.36 -2.70 -15.42
CA THR A 121 12.71 -2.93 -16.71
C THR A 121 12.45 -1.61 -17.45
N PRO A 122 12.42 -1.61 -18.80
CA PRO A 122 12.15 -0.39 -19.56
C PRO A 122 10.68 0.05 -19.50
N GLN A 123 9.76 -0.85 -19.16
CA GLN A 123 8.32 -0.55 -19.10
C GLN A 123 8.00 0.32 -17.89
N SER A 124 7.08 1.27 -18.08
CA SER A 124 6.49 2.02 -16.97
C SER A 124 5.66 1.08 -16.09
N ASP A 125 5.71 1.34 -14.79
CA ASP A 125 4.99 0.60 -13.75
C ASP A 125 4.25 1.55 -12.79
N ILE A 126 3.48 1.01 -11.87
CA ILE A 126 2.71 1.79 -10.88
C ILE A 126 3.61 2.68 -10.03
N GLY A 127 4.76 2.18 -9.57
CA GLY A 127 5.68 2.98 -8.76
C GLY A 127 6.19 4.21 -9.50
N ARG A 128 6.61 4.04 -10.76
CA ARG A 128 7.02 5.16 -11.62
C ARG A 128 5.85 6.09 -11.93
N ALA A 129 4.67 5.54 -12.25
CA ALA A 129 3.48 6.33 -12.52
C ALA A 129 3.08 7.21 -11.33
N ALA A 130 3.23 6.70 -10.11
CA ALA A 130 2.97 7.46 -8.89
C ALA A 130 4.05 8.53 -8.62
N LEU A 131 5.35 8.19 -8.78
CA LEU A 131 6.44 9.10 -8.43
C LEU A 131 6.67 10.23 -9.45
N PHE A 132 6.43 9.95 -10.73
CA PHE A 132 6.75 10.88 -11.82
C PHE A 132 5.52 11.58 -12.42
N ASN A 133 4.35 11.48 -11.77
CA ASN A 133 3.17 12.23 -12.18
C ASN A 133 3.36 13.72 -11.84
N PRO A 134 3.45 14.62 -12.83
CA PRO A 134 3.71 16.03 -12.60
C PRO A 134 2.55 16.80 -11.96
N ASN A 135 1.33 16.21 -11.99
CA ASN A 135 0.11 16.84 -11.51
C ASN A 135 -0.41 16.24 -10.20
N GLY A 136 0.34 15.29 -9.61
CA GLY A 136 -0.11 14.58 -8.41
C GLY A 136 0.83 13.44 -8.06
N GLY A 137 0.26 12.27 -7.69
CA GLY A 137 1.04 11.06 -7.45
C GLY A 137 1.40 10.85 -5.98
N ALA A 138 2.68 10.65 -5.67
CA ALA A 138 3.14 10.29 -4.34
C ALA A 138 4.44 11.00 -3.95
N VAL A 139 4.60 11.31 -2.65
CA VAL A 139 5.89 11.80 -2.12
C VAL A 139 6.92 10.67 -2.04
N ALA A 140 6.46 9.44 -1.82
CA ALA A 140 7.29 8.23 -1.82
C ALA A 140 6.43 7.00 -2.09
N VAL A 141 7.07 5.94 -2.60
CA VAL A 141 6.43 4.63 -2.82
C VAL A 141 7.30 3.54 -2.20
N LEU A 142 6.73 2.74 -1.31
CA LEU A 142 7.34 1.51 -0.81
C LEU A 142 6.64 0.32 -1.47
N CYS A 143 7.36 -0.44 -2.25
CA CYS A 143 6.80 -1.60 -2.97
C CYS A 143 7.87 -2.63 -3.30
N ALA A 144 7.45 -3.84 -3.67
CA ALA A 144 8.37 -4.88 -4.10
C ALA A 144 8.67 -4.81 -5.61
N SER A 145 9.96 -4.98 -5.95
CA SER A 145 10.44 -5.09 -7.35
C SER A 145 10.34 -6.50 -7.91
N ARG A 146 10.17 -7.50 -7.05
CA ARG A 146 10.10 -8.94 -7.38
C ARG A 146 8.94 -9.61 -6.66
N SER A 147 8.77 -10.91 -6.91
CA SER A 147 7.85 -11.75 -6.14
C SER A 147 8.31 -11.80 -4.68
N VAL A 148 7.37 -11.72 -3.76
CA VAL A 148 7.59 -11.73 -2.32
C VAL A 148 6.64 -12.73 -1.66
N PHE A 149 7.02 -13.23 -0.47
CA PHE A 149 6.14 -14.02 0.37
C PHE A 149 5.16 -13.11 1.11
N ALA A 150 3.88 -13.48 1.12
CA ALA A 150 2.82 -12.63 1.66
C ALA A 150 3.02 -12.32 3.16
N ASP A 151 3.39 -13.33 3.96
CA ASP A 151 3.64 -13.20 5.39
C ASP A 151 4.80 -12.25 5.69
N ARG A 152 5.93 -12.38 4.98
CA ARG A 152 7.12 -11.53 5.13
C ARG A 152 6.83 -10.09 4.70
N ASN A 153 6.05 -9.93 3.65
CA ASN A 153 5.66 -8.62 3.15
C ASN A 153 4.76 -7.89 4.17
N VAL A 154 3.80 -8.60 4.78
CA VAL A 154 2.95 -8.05 5.85
C VAL A 154 3.77 -7.71 7.08
N GLU A 155 4.69 -8.59 7.50
CA GLU A 155 5.56 -8.34 8.66
C GLU A 155 6.45 -7.11 8.45
N LEU A 156 7.09 -6.99 7.29
CA LEU A 156 7.90 -5.81 6.94
C LEU A 156 7.06 -4.53 6.97
N ASN A 157 5.88 -4.56 6.36
CA ASN A 157 4.96 -3.43 6.28
C ASN A 157 4.49 -3.00 7.68
N THR A 158 4.04 -3.94 8.49
CA THR A 158 3.59 -3.68 9.88
C THR A 158 4.70 -3.03 10.72
N ARG A 159 5.94 -3.54 10.63
CA ARG A 159 7.11 -2.97 11.32
C ARG A 159 7.47 -1.59 10.79
N PHE A 160 7.44 -1.40 9.47
CA PHE A 160 7.71 -0.11 8.83
C PHE A 160 6.71 0.95 9.28
N CYS A 161 5.41 0.66 9.21
CA CYS A 161 4.36 1.58 9.67
C CYS A 161 4.54 1.94 11.14
N ARG A 162 4.87 0.97 11.99
CA ARG A 162 5.14 1.22 13.41
C ARG A 162 6.31 2.19 13.59
N PHE A 163 7.48 1.91 13.00
CA PHE A 163 8.67 2.75 13.17
C PHE A 163 8.53 4.15 12.54
N LEU A 164 7.74 4.25 11.47
CA LEU A 164 7.51 5.53 10.79
C LEU A 164 6.54 6.43 11.58
N LEU A 165 5.49 5.85 12.18
CA LEU A 165 4.35 6.58 12.72
C LEU A 165 4.35 6.67 14.26
N GLU A 166 5.24 5.94 14.94
CA GLU A 166 5.30 6.00 16.41
C GLU A 166 5.68 7.39 16.89
N LYS A 167 5.02 7.83 17.96
CA LYS A 167 5.33 9.12 18.59
C LYS A 167 6.73 9.09 19.18
N SER A 168 7.57 10.01 18.72
CA SER A 168 8.93 10.16 19.20
C SER A 168 9.31 11.64 19.24
N SER A 169 10.23 12.01 20.12
CA SER A 169 10.89 13.32 20.11
C SER A 169 11.79 13.49 18.87
N GLN A 170 12.19 12.38 18.26
CA GLN A 170 12.92 12.34 17.00
C GLN A 170 12.21 11.38 16.04
N PRO A 171 11.24 11.86 15.24
CA PRO A 171 10.54 11.05 14.26
C PRO A 171 11.52 10.44 13.24
N ALA A 172 11.33 9.18 12.91
CA ALA A 172 12.15 8.51 11.92
C ALA A 172 11.83 9.03 10.50
N THR A 173 12.85 9.18 9.68
CA THR A 173 12.69 9.34 8.23
C THR A 173 12.23 8.02 7.59
N PHE A 174 11.75 8.06 6.34
CA PHE A 174 11.39 6.84 5.59
C PHE A 174 12.53 5.82 5.53
N GLY A 175 13.76 6.30 5.27
CA GLY A 175 14.93 5.44 5.18
C GLY A 175 15.28 4.79 6.51
N GLU A 176 15.23 5.54 7.60
CA GLU A 176 15.49 5.01 8.96
C GLU A 176 14.41 4.01 9.40
N ALA A 177 13.14 4.32 9.14
CA ALA A 177 12.04 3.41 9.46
C ALA A 177 12.16 2.08 8.68
N LEU A 178 12.51 2.17 7.38
CA LEU A 178 12.72 0.99 6.54
C LEU A 178 13.93 0.18 6.99
N LEU A 179 15.05 0.84 7.33
CA LEU A 179 16.24 0.17 7.84
C LEU A 179 15.92 -0.56 9.16
N LYS A 180 15.25 0.10 10.11
CA LYS A 180 14.82 -0.50 11.37
C LYS A 180 13.89 -1.71 11.14
N ALA A 181 12.92 -1.58 10.22
CA ALA A 181 11.99 -2.65 9.90
C ALA A 181 12.70 -3.88 9.31
N LYS A 182 13.59 -3.67 8.34
CA LYS A 182 14.40 -4.75 7.75
C LYS A 182 15.32 -5.39 8.76
N THR A 183 16.05 -4.63 9.57
CA THR A 183 16.93 -5.15 10.62
C THR A 183 16.14 -6.00 11.61
N ALA A 184 14.99 -5.53 12.08
CA ALA A 184 14.15 -6.27 13.00
C ALA A 184 13.58 -7.56 12.37
N LEU A 185 13.26 -7.53 11.06
CA LEU A 185 12.79 -8.71 10.32
C LEU A 185 13.89 -9.77 10.21
N ILE A 186 15.10 -9.38 9.81
CA ILE A 186 16.26 -10.28 9.68
C ILE A 186 16.64 -10.87 11.04
N THR A 187 16.64 -10.08 12.09
CA THR A 187 17.00 -10.54 13.45
C THR A 187 15.99 -11.55 14.01
N SER A 188 14.71 -11.43 13.63
CA SER A 188 13.65 -12.33 14.08
C SER A 188 13.51 -13.60 13.21
N ASN A 189 14.13 -13.64 12.02
CA ASN A 189 14.00 -14.72 11.07
C ASN A 189 15.38 -15.11 10.51
N THR A 190 15.66 -16.41 10.49
CA THR A 190 16.90 -16.97 9.90
C THR A 190 16.72 -17.37 8.43
N ASP A 191 15.64 -16.99 7.80
CA ASP A 191 15.29 -17.37 6.44
C ASP A 191 16.04 -16.51 5.42
N ALA A 192 16.74 -17.14 4.47
CA ALA A 192 17.49 -16.48 3.40
C ALA A 192 16.64 -15.68 2.40
N THR A 193 15.30 -15.80 2.45
CA THR A 193 14.39 -15.07 1.57
C THR A 193 14.20 -13.59 1.93
N ILE A 194 14.87 -13.14 2.99
CA ILE A 194 14.75 -11.77 3.52
C ILE A 194 15.88 -10.85 3.04
N ASN A 195 16.92 -11.41 2.41
CA ASN A 195 18.09 -10.69 1.90
C ASN A 195 17.90 -10.17 0.49
#